data_34c61daf79e4dc5a76466d8109c1282f
#
_entry.id   34c61daf79e4dc5a76466d8109c1282f
#
_cell.length_a   1.000
_cell.length_b   1.000
_cell.length_c   1.000
_cell.angle_alpha   90.00
_cell.angle_beta   90.00
_cell.angle_gamma   90.00
#
_symmetry.space_group_name_H-M   'P 1'
#
loop_
_entity.id
_entity.type
_entity.pdbx_description
1 polymer ?
#
loop_
_entity_poly.entity_id
_entity_poly.type
_entity_poly.pdbx_seq_one_letter_code
_entity_poly.pdbx_strand_id
1 'polypeptide(L)' 'MKNEGLSEVISAHETYSKRTAMHRLGISQKFWDKMLDEGLPYTVVGHSRWVSGADLIKHFSIKAERKRRS' A
#
# COMPACT_ATOMS: atom_id res chain seq x y z
N MET A 1 -3.54 16.24 -7.29
CA MET A 1 -2.16 16.04 -7.53
C MET A 1 -1.74 14.61 -7.45
N LYS A 2 -0.60 14.35 -6.84
CA LYS A 2 -0.06 12.99 -6.84
C LYS A 2 -0.93 11.98 -6.15
N ASN A 3 -1.60 12.39 -5.08
CA ASN A 3 -2.43 11.48 -4.32
C ASN A 3 -3.74 11.15 -5.01
N GLU A 4 -4.10 11.92 -6.01
CA GLU A 4 -5.33 11.67 -6.73
C GLU A 4 -5.28 10.36 -7.50
N GLY A 5 -4.16 10.11 -8.17
CA GLY A 5 -4.00 8.88 -8.91
C GLY A 5 -4.04 7.67 -8.01
N LEU A 6 -3.40 7.77 -6.84
CA LEU A 6 -3.40 6.68 -5.89
C LEU A 6 -4.79 6.43 -5.33
N SER A 7 -5.55 7.50 -5.08
CA SER A 7 -6.91 7.38 -4.56
C SER A 7 -7.83 6.70 -5.55
N GLU A 8 -7.56 6.83 -6.83
CA GLU A 8 -8.35 6.17 -7.87
C GLU A 8 -8.02 4.69 -7.95
N VAL A 9 -6.78 4.33 -7.65
CA VAL A 9 -6.33 2.94 -7.71
C VAL A 9 -6.65 2.21 -6.43
N ILE A 10 -6.47 2.86 -5.30
CA ILE A 10 -6.68 2.28 -3.97
C ILE A 10 -7.68 3.13 -3.20
N SER A 11 -8.77 2.50 -2.78
CA SER A 11 -9.78 3.15 -1.97
C SER A 11 -9.42 3.08 -0.49
N ALA A 12 -9.52 4.21 0.21
CA ALA A 12 -9.26 4.25 1.64
C ALA A 12 -10.29 3.46 2.45
N HIS A 13 -11.41 3.14 1.82
CA HIS A 13 -12.52 2.46 2.51
C HIS A 13 -12.53 0.95 2.28
N GLU A 14 -11.54 0.42 1.56
CA GLU A 14 -11.52 -0.99 1.23
C GLU A 14 -10.26 -1.65 1.79
N THR A 15 -10.35 -2.96 1.91
CA THR A 15 -9.22 -3.78 2.33
C THR A 15 -8.81 -4.65 1.15
N TYR A 16 -7.52 -4.77 0.92
CA TYR A 16 -7.00 -5.46 -0.25
C TYR A 16 -6.13 -6.63 0.16
N SER A 17 -6.32 -7.75 -0.55
CA SER A 17 -5.41 -8.88 -0.40
C SER A 17 -4.10 -8.53 -1.08
N LYS A 18 -3.05 -9.29 -0.71
CA LYS A 18 -1.74 -9.08 -1.31
C LYS A 18 -1.82 -9.06 -2.84
N ARG A 19 -2.48 -10.07 -3.40
CA ARG A 19 -2.57 -10.20 -4.86
C ARG A 19 -3.26 -9.00 -5.49
N THR A 20 -4.41 -8.60 -4.93
CA THR A 20 -5.17 -7.50 -5.47
C THR A 20 -4.40 -6.19 -5.32
N ALA A 21 -3.78 -5.98 -4.17
CA ALA A 21 -3.01 -4.76 -3.94
C ALA A 21 -1.84 -4.66 -4.91
N MET A 22 -1.11 -5.76 -5.09
CA MET A 22 0.01 -5.77 -6.02
C MET A 22 -0.44 -5.47 -7.44
N HIS A 23 -1.56 -6.05 -7.83
CA HIS A 23 -2.09 -5.85 -9.18
C HIS A 23 -2.52 -4.40 -9.38
N ARG A 24 -3.25 -3.84 -8.42
CA ARG A 24 -3.73 -2.48 -8.50
C ARG A 24 -2.60 -1.46 -8.52
N LEU A 25 -1.57 -1.72 -7.74
CA LEU A 25 -0.44 -0.81 -7.63
C LEU A 25 0.63 -1.07 -8.69
N GLY A 26 0.58 -2.20 -9.36
CA GLY A 26 1.57 -2.55 -10.35
C GLY A 26 2.95 -2.77 -9.77
N ILE A 27 3.01 -3.33 -8.56
CA ILE A 27 4.29 -3.54 -7.89
C ILE A 27 4.67 -5.01 -7.86
N SER A 28 5.95 -5.27 -7.66
CA SER A 28 6.47 -6.63 -7.61
C SER A 28 6.37 -7.21 -6.21
N GLN A 29 6.55 -8.53 -6.13
CA GLN A 29 6.60 -9.22 -4.84
C GLN A 29 7.67 -8.64 -3.94
N LYS A 30 8.81 -8.33 -4.52
CA LYS A 30 9.93 -7.78 -3.78
C LYS A 30 9.57 -6.44 -3.15
N PHE A 31 8.87 -5.61 -3.90
CA PHE A 31 8.43 -4.31 -3.40
C PHE A 31 7.41 -4.48 -2.28
N TRP A 32 6.51 -5.44 -2.46
CA TRP A 32 5.51 -5.73 -1.43
C TRP A 32 6.16 -6.14 -0.13
N ASP A 33 7.13 -7.07 -0.21
CA ASP A 33 7.83 -7.52 0.98
C ASP A 33 8.56 -6.38 1.66
N LYS A 34 9.11 -5.47 0.87
CA LYS A 34 9.81 -4.32 1.41
C LYS A 34 8.87 -3.40 2.18
N MET A 35 7.67 -3.21 1.66
CA MET A 35 6.69 -2.38 2.36
C MET A 35 6.31 -2.95 3.72
N LEU A 36 6.12 -4.27 3.77
CA LEU A 36 5.81 -4.92 5.04
C LEU A 36 6.97 -4.80 6.01
N ASP A 37 8.17 -4.90 5.49
CA ASP A 37 9.39 -4.78 6.28
C ASP A 37 9.53 -3.38 6.85
N GLU A 38 9.03 -2.38 6.13
CA GLU A 38 9.10 -0.99 6.57
C GLU A 38 8.02 -0.64 7.57
N GLY A 39 7.16 -1.60 7.90
CA GLY A 39 6.17 -1.39 8.94
C GLY A 39 4.74 -1.19 8.46
N LEU A 40 4.46 -1.51 7.22
CA LEU A 40 3.09 -1.42 6.72
C LEU A 40 2.21 -2.38 7.50
N PRO A 41 1.15 -1.90 8.16
CA PRO A 41 0.27 -2.78 8.93
C PRO A 41 -0.50 -3.73 8.03
N TYR A 42 -0.72 -4.94 8.51
CA TYR A 42 -1.51 -5.91 7.76
C TYR A 42 -2.26 -6.82 8.71
N THR A 43 -3.29 -7.46 8.18
CA THR A 43 -4.10 -8.42 8.91
C THR A 43 -4.03 -9.75 8.18
N VAL A 44 -3.92 -10.84 8.94
CA VAL A 44 -3.89 -12.17 8.35
C VAL A 44 -5.30 -12.76 8.40
N VAL A 45 -5.80 -13.17 7.24
CA VAL A 45 -7.09 -13.82 7.12
C VAL A 45 -6.85 -15.16 6.43
N GLY A 46 -7.01 -16.25 7.16
CA GLY A 46 -6.65 -17.55 6.62
C GLY A 46 -5.17 -17.62 6.37
N HIS A 47 -4.79 -17.82 5.12
CA HIS A 47 -3.37 -17.86 4.72
C HIS A 47 -2.94 -16.60 3.98
N SER A 48 -3.82 -15.60 3.92
CA SER A 48 -3.54 -14.40 3.14
C SER A 48 -3.32 -13.20 4.04
N ARG A 49 -2.45 -12.32 3.59
CA ARG A 49 -2.23 -11.03 4.25
C ARG A 49 -3.07 -9.98 3.56
N TRP A 50 -3.79 -9.21 4.38
CA TRP A 50 -4.67 -8.17 3.87
C TRP A 50 -4.23 -6.82 4.42
N VAL A 51 -4.31 -5.80 3.58
CA VAL A 51 -3.88 -4.45 3.94
C VAL A 51 -5.02 -3.49 3.64
N SER A 52 -5.27 -2.55 4.55
CA SER A 52 -6.31 -1.56 4.30
C SER A 52 -5.82 -0.53 3.30
N GLY A 53 -6.74 -0.02 2.47
CA GLY A 53 -6.40 1.01 1.52
C GLY A 53 -5.90 2.26 2.19
N ALA A 54 -6.47 2.59 3.35
CA ALA A 54 -6.02 3.75 4.10
C ALA A 54 -4.56 3.65 4.50
N ASP A 55 -4.14 2.46 4.94
CA ASP A 55 -2.76 2.24 5.32
C ASP A 55 -1.81 2.32 4.12
N LEU A 56 -2.26 1.82 2.99
CA LEU A 56 -1.46 1.91 1.76
C LEU A 56 -1.25 3.36 1.35
N ILE A 57 -2.33 4.12 1.34
CA ILE A 57 -2.26 5.53 0.96
C ILE A 57 -1.36 6.29 1.91
N LYS A 58 -1.50 6.03 3.20
CA LYS A 58 -0.69 6.69 4.22
C LYS A 58 0.78 6.35 4.05
N HIS A 59 1.07 5.09 3.76
CA HIS A 59 2.45 4.64 3.59
C HIS A 59 3.13 5.38 2.44
N PHE A 60 2.46 5.49 1.32
CA PHE A 60 3.02 6.17 0.17
C PHE A 60 3.11 7.67 0.38
N SER A 61 2.17 8.25 1.11
CA SER A 61 2.21 9.68 1.41
C SER A 61 3.41 10.02 2.28
N ILE A 62 3.68 9.21 3.28
CA ILE A 62 4.82 9.42 4.16
C ILE A 62 6.12 9.28 3.37
N LYS A 63 6.20 8.29 2.52
CA LYS A 63 7.37 8.07 1.70
C LYS A 63 7.64 9.25 0.76
N ALA A 64 6.59 9.74 0.13
CA ALA A 64 6.70 10.88 -0.78
C ALA A 64 7.19 12.12 -0.03
N GLU A 65 6.69 12.30 1.18
CA GLU A 65 7.09 13.44 1.99
C GLU A 65 8.54 13.37 2.40
N ARG A 66 9.01 12.18 2.77
CA ARG A 66 10.41 12.00 3.12
C ARG A 66 11.31 12.28 1.94
N LYS A 67 10.92 11.82 0.79
CA LYS A 67 11.70 12.03 -0.43
C LYS A 67 11.80 13.49 -0.76
N ARG A 68 10.71 14.21 -0.54
CA ARG A 68 10.68 15.63 -0.83
C ARG A 68 11.63 16.42 0.08
N ARG A 69 11.79 15.96 1.29
CA ARG A 69 12.65 16.65 2.24
C ARG A 69 14.12 16.41 2.02
N SER A 70 14.44 15.33 1.37
CA SER A 70 15.85 15.03 1.04
C SER A 70 16.26 15.78 -0.21
#